data_5fd321dec666de1d4747ce9c8c9793d2
#
_entry.id   5fd321dec666de1d4747ce9c8c9793d2
#
_cell.length_a   1.000
_cell.length_b   1.000
_cell.length_c   1.000
_cell.angle_alpha   90.00
_cell.angle_beta   90.00
_cell.angle_gamma   90.00
#
_symmetry.space_group_name_H-M   'P 1'
#
loop_
_entity.id
_entity.type
_entity.pdbx_description
1 polymer ?
#
loop_
_entity_poly.entity_id
_entity_poly.type
_entity_poly.pdbx_seq_one_letter_code
_entity_poly.pdbx_strand_id
1 'polypeptide(L)'
;MPRVSCTTIQLAGVAVLAACALSVGSALAYGQAEPLMLTGEVSVAGRETPYRIRNLPVSSFPELPSVVAEALTARGCLIPQTYEAKRPENVIHGSLERPGSSDWAALCATNGRVSLLVFFASASPAKPIVLAAAGETERLRAHGGTGELGFDWGIDAAGPKRVHDAQAGLAHRPPPPDHDCLADTTLDRQTVYHFYEHGAWENVEVAQLD
;
A
#
# COMPACT_ATOMS: atom_id res chain seq x y z
N MET A 1 8.37 94.65 32.68
CA MET A 1 7.71 93.50 33.30
C MET A 1 6.69 92.95 32.28
N PRO A 2 7.01 91.90 31.53
CA PRO A 2 6.04 91.20 30.74
C PRO A 2 5.61 89.89 31.41
N ARG A 3 4.31 89.66 31.41
CA ARG A 3 3.67 88.39 31.88
C ARG A 3 3.84 87.30 30.89
N VAL A 4 4.32 86.14 31.38
CA VAL A 4 4.35 84.90 30.60
C VAL A 4 3.06 84.16 30.74
N SER A 5 2.32 83.99 29.64
CA SER A 5 1.09 83.18 29.55
C SER A 5 1.47 81.71 29.34
N CYS A 6 0.98 80.87 30.21
CA CYS A 6 1.20 79.40 30.13
C CYS A 6 0.06 78.81 29.30
N THR A 7 0.41 78.26 28.11
CA THR A 7 -0.59 77.62 27.25
C THR A 7 -0.48 76.09 27.49
N THR A 8 -1.61 75.56 27.97
CA THR A 8 -1.76 74.11 28.22
C THR A 8 -2.00 73.37 26.89
N ILE A 9 -1.10 72.48 26.54
CA ILE A 9 -1.26 71.60 25.39
C ILE A 9 -1.91 70.30 25.86
N GLN A 10 -3.11 70.06 25.40
CA GLN A 10 -3.80 68.77 25.57
C GLN A 10 -3.21 67.75 24.56
N LEU A 11 -2.61 66.68 25.07
CA LEU A 11 -2.20 65.52 24.30
C LEU A 11 -3.41 64.59 24.12
N ALA A 12 -3.90 64.51 22.87
CA ALA A 12 -4.89 63.51 22.46
C ALA A 12 -4.17 62.14 22.38
N GLY A 13 -4.60 61.24 23.23
CA GLY A 13 -4.13 59.82 23.20
C GLY A 13 -4.75 59.08 22.01
N VAL A 14 -3.89 58.68 21.09
CA VAL A 14 -4.28 57.73 20.03
C VAL A 14 -4.15 56.30 20.58
N ALA A 15 -5.29 55.66 20.83
CA ALA A 15 -5.33 54.24 21.16
C ALA A 15 -5.13 53.41 19.89
N VAL A 16 -3.97 52.79 19.78
CA VAL A 16 -3.67 51.80 18.72
C VAL A 16 -4.24 50.47 19.17
N LEU A 17 -5.40 50.09 18.59
CA LEU A 17 -5.94 48.73 18.72
C LEU A 17 -5.12 47.77 17.85
N ALA A 18 -4.25 47.01 18.47
CA ALA A 18 -3.59 45.88 17.83
C ALA A 18 -4.59 44.76 17.66
N ALA A 19 -5.10 44.56 16.45
CA ALA A 19 -5.90 43.42 16.08
C ALA A 19 -4.95 42.19 15.89
N CYS A 20 -4.87 41.32 16.90
CA CYS A 20 -4.28 39.98 16.74
C CYS A 20 -5.21 39.15 15.89
N ALA A 21 -4.89 39.00 14.59
CA ALA A 21 -5.49 38.02 13.72
C ALA A 21 -5.01 36.62 14.13
N LEU A 22 -5.84 35.90 14.90
CA LEU A 22 -5.67 34.46 15.14
C LEU A 22 -5.97 33.73 13.82
N SER A 23 -4.93 33.42 13.05
CA SER A 23 -5.03 32.49 11.93
C SER A 23 -5.27 31.10 12.50
N VAL A 24 -6.53 30.69 12.59
CA VAL A 24 -6.91 29.29 12.82
C VAL A 24 -6.50 28.51 11.57
N GLY A 25 -5.30 27.95 11.58
CA GLY A 25 -4.87 26.98 10.60
C GLY A 25 -5.77 25.76 10.72
N SER A 26 -6.74 25.61 9.81
CA SER A 26 -7.49 24.38 9.63
C SER A 26 -6.50 23.31 9.17
N ALA A 27 -5.94 22.54 10.10
CA ALA A 27 -5.31 21.28 9.78
C ALA A 27 -6.41 20.39 9.18
N LEU A 28 -6.38 20.20 7.86
CA LEU A 28 -7.14 19.15 7.21
C LEU A 28 -6.64 17.84 7.80
N ALA A 29 -7.33 17.32 8.80
CA ALA A 29 -7.18 15.96 9.22
C ALA A 29 -7.61 15.11 8.02
N TYR A 30 -6.66 14.58 7.28
CA TYR A 30 -6.92 13.47 6.36
C TYR A 30 -7.46 12.33 7.21
N GLY A 31 -8.78 12.23 7.27
CA GLY A 31 -9.45 11.12 7.92
C GLY A 31 -8.99 9.86 7.21
N GLN A 32 -8.19 9.05 7.91
CA GLN A 32 -7.88 7.72 7.41
C GLN A 32 -9.20 6.98 7.29
N ALA A 33 -9.48 6.49 6.09
CA ALA A 33 -10.70 5.73 5.87
C ALA A 33 -10.68 4.50 6.78
N GLU A 34 -11.79 4.28 7.50
CA GLU A 34 -11.93 3.16 8.43
C GLU A 34 -11.73 1.83 7.69
N PRO A 35 -10.92 0.91 8.23
CA PRO A 35 -10.74 -0.41 7.64
C PRO A 35 -12.03 -1.22 7.70
N LEU A 36 -12.34 -1.91 6.62
CA LEU A 36 -13.45 -2.85 6.57
C LEU A 36 -12.98 -4.22 7.06
N MET A 37 -13.59 -4.72 8.16
CA MET A 37 -13.26 -6.03 8.70
C MET A 37 -14.18 -7.08 8.10
N LEU A 38 -13.61 -8.01 7.33
CA LEU A 38 -14.30 -9.24 6.90
C LEU A 38 -14.02 -10.34 7.93
N THR A 39 -15.08 -10.88 8.52
CA THR A 39 -15.00 -11.98 9.51
C THR A 39 -15.92 -13.12 9.09
N GLY A 40 -15.55 -14.33 9.49
CA GLY A 40 -16.35 -15.52 9.22
C GLY A 40 -15.71 -16.76 9.85
N GLU A 41 -16.18 -17.92 9.44
CA GLU A 41 -15.62 -19.21 9.82
C GLU A 41 -15.31 -20.03 8.57
N VAL A 42 -14.28 -20.85 8.63
CA VAL A 42 -13.88 -21.77 7.58
C VAL A 42 -13.49 -23.12 8.18
N SER A 43 -13.85 -24.21 7.52
CA SER A 43 -13.51 -25.54 8.00
C SER A 43 -12.05 -25.87 7.72
N VAL A 44 -11.25 -26.03 8.77
CA VAL A 44 -9.85 -26.46 8.71
C VAL A 44 -9.71 -27.79 9.42
N ALA A 45 -9.34 -28.83 8.69
CA ALA A 45 -9.22 -30.21 9.20
C ALA A 45 -10.48 -30.68 9.95
N GLY A 46 -11.66 -30.31 9.46
CA GLY A 46 -12.96 -30.68 10.06
C GLY A 46 -13.37 -29.88 11.29
N ARG A 47 -12.67 -28.78 11.58
CA ARG A 47 -13.01 -27.85 12.65
C ARG A 47 -13.34 -26.48 12.07
N GLU A 48 -14.49 -25.91 12.47
CA GLU A 48 -14.82 -24.52 12.17
C GLU A 48 -13.85 -23.60 12.89
N THR A 49 -13.16 -22.76 12.13
CA THR A 49 -12.10 -21.89 12.61
C THR A 49 -12.44 -20.46 12.20
N PRO A 50 -12.51 -19.53 13.16
CA PRO A 50 -12.80 -18.13 12.85
C PRO A 50 -11.66 -17.50 12.06
N TYR A 51 -12.00 -16.55 11.20
CA TYR A 51 -11.03 -15.75 10.47
C TYR A 51 -11.37 -14.27 10.49
N ARG A 52 -10.33 -13.46 10.28
CA ARG A 52 -10.44 -12.03 10.13
C ARG A 52 -9.50 -11.52 9.05
N ILE A 53 -10.05 -10.74 8.11
CA ILE A 53 -9.28 -10.03 7.08
C ILE A 53 -9.56 -8.53 7.24
N ARG A 54 -8.51 -7.75 7.39
CA ARG A 54 -8.59 -6.29 7.38
C ARG A 54 -8.45 -5.82 5.93
N ASN A 55 -9.48 -5.18 5.40
CA ASN A 55 -9.50 -4.60 4.07
C ASN A 55 -9.45 -3.08 4.15
N LEU A 56 -8.59 -2.44 3.36
CA LEU A 56 -8.52 -0.99 3.24
C LEU A 56 -9.17 -0.53 1.93
N PRO A 57 -9.88 0.60 1.93
CA PRO A 57 -10.34 1.20 0.69
C PRO A 57 -9.16 1.77 -0.10
N VAL A 58 -9.31 1.92 -1.42
CA VAL A 58 -8.28 2.47 -2.32
C VAL A 58 -7.81 3.86 -1.87
N SER A 59 -8.68 4.65 -1.25
CA SER A 59 -8.34 5.98 -0.69
C SER A 59 -7.33 5.97 0.45
N SER A 60 -7.02 4.80 1.02
CA SER A 60 -5.96 4.65 2.03
C SER A 60 -4.53 4.70 1.42
N PHE A 61 -4.42 4.79 0.10
CA PHE A 61 -3.17 4.79 -0.67
C PHE A 61 -3.05 6.08 -1.50
N PRO A 62 -2.76 7.22 -0.85
CA PRO A 62 -2.72 8.53 -1.52
C PRO A 62 -1.58 8.67 -2.53
N GLU A 63 -0.58 7.78 -2.50
CA GLU A 63 0.53 7.70 -3.45
C GLU A 63 0.13 7.15 -4.82
N LEU A 64 -1.02 6.45 -4.93
CA LEU A 64 -1.50 5.92 -6.20
C LEU A 64 -1.79 7.05 -7.20
N PRO A 65 -1.36 6.91 -8.48
CA PRO A 65 -1.83 7.78 -9.54
C PRO A 65 -3.36 7.75 -9.65
N SER A 66 -4.00 8.89 -9.89
CA SER A 66 -5.47 9.00 -9.97
C SER A 66 -6.09 7.97 -10.91
N VAL A 67 -5.45 7.75 -12.07
CA VAL A 67 -5.93 6.79 -13.08
C VAL A 67 -5.92 5.34 -12.59
N VAL A 68 -4.94 4.96 -11.75
CA VAL A 68 -4.88 3.61 -11.14
C VAL A 68 -5.89 3.51 -10.01
N ALA A 69 -5.97 4.55 -9.16
CA ALA A 69 -6.95 4.61 -8.07
C ALA A 69 -8.40 4.53 -8.60
N GLU A 70 -8.71 5.26 -9.66
CA GLU A 70 -10.01 5.20 -10.35
C GLU A 70 -10.30 3.81 -10.92
N ALA A 71 -9.30 3.17 -11.55
CA ALA A 71 -9.45 1.83 -12.11
C ALA A 71 -9.71 0.76 -11.03
N LEU A 72 -9.04 0.84 -9.87
CA LEU A 72 -9.27 -0.01 -8.72
C LEU A 72 -10.66 0.25 -8.11
N THR A 73 -11.02 1.52 -7.93
CA THR A 73 -12.32 1.93 -7.37
C THR A 73 -13.49 1.48 -8.25
N ALA A 74 -13.38 1.65 -9.56
CA ALA A 74 -14.40 1.21 -10.51
C ALA A 74 -14.63 -0.31 -10.52
N ARG A 75 -13.63 -1.08 -10.10
CA ARG A 75 -13.73 -2.52 -9.89
C ARG A 75 -14.34 -2.90 -8.54
N GLY A 76 -14.54 -1.95 -7.63
CA GLY A 76 -14.94 -2.21 -6.27
C GLY A 76 -13.85 -2.87 -5.42
N CYS A 77 -12.58 -2.63 -5.75
CA CYS A 77 -11.45 -3.21 -5.02
C CYS A 77 -11.39 -2.73 -3.58
N LEU A 78 -11.24 -3.66 -2.67
CA LEU A 78 -10.69 -3.46 -1.34
C LEU A 78 -9.28 -4.07 -1.31
N ILE A 79 -8.36 -3.46 -0.57
CA ILE A 79 -6.99 -3.91 -0.49
C ILE A 79 -6.82 -4.74 0.79
N PRO A 80 -6.73 -6.08 0.69
CA PRO A 80 -6.57 -6.94 1.85
C PRO A 80 -5.19 -6.74 2.46
N GLN A 81 -5.15 -6.70 3.78
CA GLN A 81 -3.93 -6.50 4.55
C GLN A 81 -3.54 -7.81 5.21
N THR A 82 -2.25 -8.14 5.21
CA THR A 82 -1.80 -9.33 5.93
C THR A 82 -2.06 -9.21 7.43
N TYR A 83 -2.05 -10.33 8.13
CA TYR A 83 -2.25 -10.32 9.59
C TYR A 83 -1.10 -9.62 10.34
N GLU A 84 0.06 -9.45 9.72
CA GLU A 84 1.21 -8.75 10.29
C GLU A 84 1.22 -7.24 10.01
N ALA A 85 0.36 -6.77 9.10
CA ALA A 85 0.38 -5.39 8.60
C ALA A 85 0.17 -4.37 9.71
N LYS A 86 1.18 -3.55 9.95
CA LYS A 86 1.13 -2.41 10.90
C LYS A 86 0.82 -1.08 10.22
N ARG A 87 0.94 -1.02 8.91
CA ARG A 87 0.67 0.13 8.03
C ARG A 87 -0.03 -0.37 6.76
N PRO A 88 -0.62 0.50 5.93
CA PRO A 88 -1.13 0.10 4.63
C PRO A 88 -0.07 -0.61 3.79
N GLU A 89 -0.44 -1.76 3.20
CA GLU A 89 0.42 -2.57 2.35
C GLU A 89 -0.39 -3.20 1.21
N ASN A 90 0.25 -4.01 0.36
CA ASN A 90 -0.37 -4.68 -0.79
C ASN A 90 -0.77 -3.73 -1.94
N VAL A 91 -0.17 -2.54 -1.95
CA VAL A 91 -0.06 -1.64 -3.10
C VAL A 91 1.42 -1.29 -3.23
N ILE A 92 2.00 -1.51 -4.40
CA ILE A 92 3.43 -1.31 -4.64
C ILE A 92 3.67 -0.50 -5.90
N HIS A 93 4.80 0.20 -5.90
CA HIS A 93 5.36 0.94 -7.04
C HIS A 93 6.74 0.40 -7.36
N GLY A 94 7.05 0.22 -8.63
CA GLY A 94 8.37 -0.25 -9.09
C GLY A 94 8.53 -0.20 -10.59
N SER A 95 9.71 -0.56 -11.05
CA SER A 95 10.03 -0.71 -12.48
C SER A 95 9.75 -2.15 -12.91
N LEU A 96 8.46 -2.53 -13.00
CA LEU A 96 8.05 -3.92 -13.19
C LEU A 96 8.05 -4.38 -14.66
N GLU A 97 7.87 -3.45 -15.62
CA GLU A 97 7.86 -3.77 -17.05
C GLU A 97 9.24 -3.75 -17.68
N ARG A 98 10.06 -2.78 -17.28
CA ARG A 98 11.41 -2.55 -17.80
C ARG A 98 12.17 -1.56 -16.91
N PRO A 99 13.50 -1.48 -17.04
CA PRO A 99 14.29 -0.50 -16.28
C PRO A 99 13.73 0.92 -16.42
N GLY A 100 13.48 1.58 -15.27
CA GLY A 100 13.01 2.97 -15.20
C GLY A 100 11.54 3.19 -15.55
N SER A 101 10.73 2.14 -15.75
CA SER A 101 9.27 2.28 -15.82
C SER A 101 8.69 2.64 -14.45
N SER A 102 7.49 3.22 -14.45
CA SER A 102 6.78 3.62 -13.23
C SER A 102 5.47 2.85 -13.13
N ASP A 103 5.59 1.59 -12.75
CA ASP A 103 4.50 0.63 -12.75
C ASP A 103 3.95 0.43 -11.35
N TRP A 104 2.71 -0.05 -11.27
CA TRP A 104 2.03 -0.31 -10.02
C TRP A 104 1.48 -1.73 -9.97
N ALA A 105 1.44 -2.31 -8.77
CA ALA A 105 0.66 -3.52 -8.56
C ALA A 105 -0.12 -3.42 -7.26
N ALA A 106 -1.26 -4.12 -7.21
CA ALA A 106 -2.14 -4.14 -6.05
C ALA A 106 -2.84 -5.48 -5.90
N LEU A 107 -3.04 -5.92 -4.67
CA LEU A 107 -4.04 -6.94 -4.37
C LEU A 107 -5.43 -6.31 -4.36
N CYS A 108 -6.37 -6.91 -5.06
CA CYS A 108 -7.74 -6.44 -5.16
C CYS A 108 -8.70 -7.54 -4.70
N ALA A 109 -9.32 -7.37 -3.54
CA ALA A 109 -10.38 -8.23 -3.05
C ALA A 109 -11.73 -7.71 -3.56
N THR A 110 -12.48 -8.58 -4.23
CA THR A 110 -13.85 -8.32 -4.68
C THR A 110 -14.62 -9.62 -4.83
N ASN A 111 -15.86 -9.67 -4.34
CA ASN A 111 -16.76 -10.82 -4.44
C ASN A 111 -16.15 -12.14 -3.94
N GLY A 112 -15.43 -12.13 -2.82
CA GLY A 112 -14.81 -13.31 -2.21
C GLY A 112 -13.56 -13.82 -2.93
N ARG A 113 -13.00 -13.03 -3.85
CA ARG A 113 -11.80 -13.37 -4.62
C ARG A 113 -10.78 -12.26 -4.52
N VAL A 114 -9.51 -12.62 -4.34
CA VAL A 114 -8.38 -11.71 -4.39
C VAL A 114 -7.63 -11.91 -5.70
N SER A 115 -7.33 -10.81 -6.38
CA SER A 115 -6.54 -10.79 -7.62
C SER A 115 -5.32 -9.91 -7.45
N LEU A 116 -4.16 -10.37 -7.90
CA LEU A 116 -2.96 -9.57 -8.06
C LEU A 116 -3.03 -8.87 -9.41
N LEU A 117 -3.21 -7.56 -9.37
CA LEU A 117 -3.36 -6.70 -10.54
C LEU A 117 -2.07 -5.92 -10.77
N VAL A 118 -1.59 -5.89 -12.01
CA VAL A 118 -0.41 -5.11 -12.42
C VAL A 118 -0.82 -4.08 -13.45
N PHE A 119 -0.36 -2.85 -13.27
CA PHE A 119 -0.64 -1.67 -14.09
C PHE A 119 0.68 -1.15 -14.66
N PHE A 120 0.97 -1.48 -15.91
CA PHE A 120 2.13 -0.92 -16.59
C PHE A 120 1.88 0.51 -17.02
N ALA A 121 2.87 1.38 -16.84
CA ALA A 121 2.80 2.78 -17.29
C ALA A 121 2.62 2.91 -18.82
N SER A 122 3.04 1.90 -19.57
CA SER A 122 2.90 1.81 -21.03
C SER A 122 1.50 1.41 -21.49
N ALA A 123 0.64 0.90 -20.58
CA ALA A 123 -0.66 0.34 -20.91
C ALA A 123 -1.83 1.16 -20.32
N SER A 124 -3.05 0.85 -20.76
CA SER A 124 -4.25 1.47 -20.22
C SER A 124 -4.55 0.95 -18.80
N PRO A 125 -4.65 1.82 -17.76
CA PRO A 125 -5.02 1.41 -16.41
C PRO A 125 -6.39 0.72 -16.32
N ALA A 126 -7.28 0.95 -17.29
CA ALA A 126 -8.58 0.28 -17.33
C ALA A 126 -8.47 -1.24 -17.58
N LYS A 127 -7.33 -1.72 -18.04
CA LYS A 127 -7.07 -3.13 -18.36
C LYS A 127 -5.77 -3.61 -17.71
N PRO A 128 -5.73 -3.73 -16.36
CA PRO A 128 -4.57 -4.29 -15.70
C PRO A 128 -4.37 -5.76 -16.08
N ILE A 129 -3.13 -6.21 -15.96
CA ILE A 129 -2.81 -7.63 -16.05
C ILE A 129 -3.24 -8.29 -14.75
N VAL A 130 -3.93 -9.43 -14.82
CA VAL A 130 -4.18 -10.30 -13.67
C VAL A 130 -3.07 -11.33 -13.63
N LEU A 131 -2.11 -11.14 -12.72
CA LEU A 131 -0.95 -12.02 -12.62
C LEU A 131 -1.29 -13.30 -11.84
N ALA A 132 -2.05 -13.16 -10.75
CA ALA A 132 -2.51 -14.27 -9.92
C ALA A 132 -3.90 -13.97 -9.34
N ALA A 133 -4.63 -15.02 -8.95
CA ALA A 133 -5.88 -14.88 -8.25
C ALA A 133 -6.20 -16.12 -7.40
N ALA A 134 -6.84 -15.90 -6.23
CA ALA A 134 -7.26 -16.95 -5.29
C ALA A 134 -8.58 -16.57 -4.62
N GLY A 135 -9.27 -17.54 -4.01
CA GLY A 135 -10.35 -17.25 -3.07
C GLY A 135 -9.79 -16.56 -1.81
N GLU A 136 -10.53 -15.63 -1.23
CA GLU A 136 -10.08 -14.95 0.00
C GLU A 136 -9.79 -15.95 1.13
N THR A 137 -10.60 -16.99 1.27
CA THR A 137 -10.44 -18.03 2.29
C THR A 137 -9.33 -19.03 1.99
N GLU A 138 -8.80 -19.08 0.76
CA GLU A 138 -7.64 -19.89 0.40
C GLU A 138 -6.32 -19.25 0.86
N ARG A 139 -6.38 -17.97 1.23
CA ARG A 139 -5.25 -17.14 1.67
C ARG A 139 -5.34 -16.81 3.16
N LEU A 140 -5.74 -17.80 3.95
CA LEU A 140 -5.86 -17.69 5.40
C LEU A 140 -4.84 -18.57 6.11
N ARG A 141 -4.27 -18.06 7.20
CA ARG A 141 -3.29 -18.77 8.01
C ARG A 141 -3.49 -18.52 9.49
N ALA A 142 -3.24 -19.56 10.29
CA ALA A 142 -3.18 -19.42 11.74
C ALA A 142 -1.97 -18.58 12.16
N HIS A 143 -2.17 -17.64 13.05
CA HIS A 143 -1.13 -16.75 13.55
C HIS A 143 -1.31 -16.43 15.04
N GLY A 144 -0.24 -16.05 15.70
CA GLY A 144 -0.27 -15.49 17.08
C GLY A 144 -0.83 -16.38 18.17
N GLY A 145 -1.08 -17.67 17.93
CA GLY A 145 -1.60 -18.60 18.92
C GLY A 145 -3.05 -18.33 19.40
N THR A 146 -3.77 -17.43 18.74
CA THR A 146 -5.16 -17.04 19.08
C THR A 146 -6.21 -18.05 18.62
N GLY A 147 -5.86 -18.98 17.72
CA GLY A 147 -6.78 -19.88 17.04
C GLY A 147 -7.63 -19.21 15.94
N GLU A 148 -7.38 -17.92 15.66
CA GLU A 148 -7.99 -17.20 14.55
C GLU A 148 -7.07 -17.25 13.32
N LEU A 149 -7.66 -17.27 12.13
CA LEU A 149 -6.92 -17.19 10.88
C LEU A 149 -6.88 -15.75 10.38
N GLY A 150 -5.74 -15.34 9.83
CA GLY A 150 -5.57 -14.06 9.18
C GLY A 150 -5.13 -14.20 7.73
N PHE A 151 -5.24 -13.14 6.96
CA PHE A 151 -4.84 -13.10 5.57
C PHE A 151 -3.31 -13.16 5.43
N ASP A 152 -2.79 -14.05 4.60
CA ASP A 152 -1.34 -14.37 4.52
C ASP A 152 -0.68 -13.98 3.19
N TRP A 153 -1.41 -13.32 2.28
CA TRP A 153 -0.88 -12.96 0.97
C TRP A 153 -0.36 -11.51 0.97
N GLY A 154 0.94 -11.35 0.79
CA GLY A 154 1.63 -10.08 0.68
C GLY A 154 2.31 -9.89 -0.67
N ILE A 155 2.42 -8.65 -1.13
CA ILE A 155 3.22 -8.29 -2.32
C ILE A 155 4.21 -7.17 -2.00
N ASP A 156 5.35 -7.19 -2.70
CA ASP A 156 6.39 -6.18 -2.56
C ASP A 156 7.16 -6.01 -3.87
N ALA A 157 7.79 -4.85 -4.07
CA ALA A 157 8.76 -4.67 -5.14
C ALA A 157 10.13 -5.19 -4.69
N ALA A 158 10.74 -6.05 -5.49
CA ALA A 158 12.02 -6.64 -5.19
C ALA A 158 13.07 -6.22 -6.23
N GLY A 159 13.95 -5.30 -5.86
CA GLY A 159 15.03 -4.87 -6.72
C GLY A 159 16.03 -6.00 -7.04
N PRO A 160 16.84 -5.84 -8.11
CA PRO A 160 17.78 -6.86 -8.62
C PRO A 160 18.69 -7.47 -7.55
N LYS A 161 19.19 -6.65 -6.62
CA LYS A 161 20.04 -7.13 -5.53
C LYS A 161 19.31 -8.11 -4.60
N ARG A 162 18.06 -7.80 -4.20
CA ARG A 162 17.26 -8.65 -3.31
C ARG A 162 17.00 -10.02 -3.96
N VAL A 163 16.65 -10.03 -5.25
CA VAL A 163 16.43 -11.26 -6.01
C VAL A 163 17.72 -12.07 -6.11
N HIS A 164 18.83 -11.41 -6.47
CA HIS A 164 20.12 -12.06 -6.56
C HIS A 164 20.59 -12.65 -5.22
N ASP A 165 20.33 -11.98 -4.10
CA ASP A 165 20.64 -12.51 -2.76
C ASP A 165 19.79 -13.76 -2.44
N ALA A 166 18.50 -13.76 -2.82
CA ALA A 166 17.64 -14.93 -2.68
C ALA A 166 18.08 -16.16 -3.51
N GLN A 167 18.88 -15.95 -4.53
CA GLN A 167 19.46 -17.01 -5.36
C GLN A 167 20.77 -17.60 -4.80
N ALA A 168 21.24 -17.14 -3.63
CA ALA A 168 22.57 -17.48 -3.12
C ALA A 168 22.78 -19.00 -2.86
N GLY A 169 21.69 -19.75 -2.62
CA GLY A 169 21.74 -21.21 -2.39
C GLY A 169 21.64 -22.06 -3.65
N LEU A 170 21.45 -21.48 -4.83
CA LEU A 170 21.34 -22.24 -6.07
C LEU A 170 22.68 -22.79 -6.51
N ALA A 171 22.68 -24.01 -7.05
CA ALA A 171 23.87 -24.64 -7.61
C ALA A 171 24.46 -23.87 -8.80
N HIS A 172 23.59 -23.23 -9.56
CA HIS A 172 23.95 -22.27 -10.61
C HIS A 172 23.16 -20.97 -10.38
N ARG A 173 23.88 -19.92 -10.04
CA ARG A 173 23.26 -18.61 -9.76
C ARG A 173 23.10 -17.83 -11.05
N PRO A 174 21.86 -17.60 -11.53
CA PRO A 174 21.64 -16.81 -12.73
C PRO A 174 22.05 -15.34 -12.52
N PRO A 175 22.27 -14.58 -13.60
CA PRO A 175 22.50 -13.15 -13.49
C PRO A 175 21.28 -12.48 -12.82
N PRO A 176 21.49 -11.34 -12.10
CA PRO A 176 20.37 -10.63 -11.51
C PRO A 176 19.47 -10.06 -12.62
N PRO A 177 18.16 -9.89 -12.36
CA PRO A 177 17.29 -9.09 -13.20
C PRO A 177 17.85 -7.67 -13.41
N ASP A 178 17.52 -7.01 -14.50
CA ASP A 178 17.95 -5.63 -14.77
C ASP A 178 16.96 -4.56 -14.28
N HIS A 179 15.78 -4.98 -13.81
CA HIS A 179 14.74 -4.14 -13.20
C HIS A 179 14.04 -4.88 -12.06
N ASP A 180 13.00 -4.25 -11.46
CA ASP A 180 12.32 -4.81 -10.31
C ASP A 180 11.50 -6.04 -10.67
N CYS A 181 11.53 -7.05 -9.78
CA CYS A 181 10.61 -8.17 -9.76
C CYS A 181 9.43 -7.84 -8.84
N LEU A 182 8.30 -8.47 -9.08
CA LEU A 182 7.19 -8.51 -8.14
C LEU A 182 7.38 -9.71 -7.21
N ALA A 183 7.57 -9.44 -5.92
CA ALA A 183 7.60 -10.47 -4.88
C ALA A 183 6.16 -10.80 -4.47
N ASP A 184 5.74 -12.03 -4.70
CA ASP A 184 4.46 -12.61 -4.31
C ASP A 184 4.71 -13.54 -3.12
N THR A 185 4.30 -13.13 -1.94
CA THR A 185 4.67 -13.78 -0.68
C THR A 185 3.45 -14.42 -0.02
N THR A 186 3.58 -15.70 0.31
CA THR A 186 2.75 -16.35 1.33
C THR A 186 3.53 -16.30 2.64
N LEU A 187 3.04 -15.52 3.62
CA LEU A 187 3.74 -15.29 4.88
C LEU A 187 4.16 -16.58 5.56
N ASP A 188 5.37 -16.60 6.14
CA ASP A 188 6.01 -17.74 6.80
C ASP A 188 6.13 -19.02 5.94
N ARG A 189 6.00 -18.90 4.61
CA ARG A 189 6.12 -20.05 3.71
C ARG A 189 7.12 -19.80 2.61
N GLN A 190 6.75 -18.93 1.66
CA GLN A 190 7.53 -18.75 0.45
C GLN A 190 7.31 -17.38 -0.16
N THR A 191 8.29 -16.93 -0.92
CA THR A 191 8.16 -15.81 -1.85
C THR A 191 8.46 -16.31 -3.26
N VAL A 192 7.54 -16.05 -4.17
CA VAL A 192 7.74 -16.23 -5.60
C VAL A 192 8.10 -14.87 -6.19
N TYR A 193 9.19 -14.75 -6.90
CA TYR A 193 9.55 -13.54 -7.62
C TYR A 193 9.11 -13.67 -9.07
N HIS A 194 8.24 -12.77 -9.51
CA HIS A 194 7.81 -12.69 -10.90
C HIS A 194 8.60 -11.59 -11.60
N PHE A 195 9.18 -11.92 -12.73
CA PHE A 195 9.96 -11.02 -13.57
C PHE A 195 9.30 -10.90 -14.95
N TYR A 196 9.17 -9.68 -15.47
CA TYR A 196 8.56 -9.46 -16.78
C TYR A 196 9.64 -9.24 -17.82
N GLU A 197 9.72 -10.13 -18.78
CA GLU A 197 10.71 -10.07 -19.87
C GLU A 197 10.10 -10.55 -21.19
N HIS A 198 10.50 -9.95 -22.30
CA HIS A 198 10.05 -10.33 -23.64
C HIS A 198 8.52 -10.41 -23.83
N GLY A 199 7.76 -9.61 -23.06
CA GLY A 199 6.30 -9.59 -23.15
C GLY A 199 5.58 -10.65 -22.32
N ALA A 200 6.28 -11.35 -21.45
CA ALA A 200 5.74 -12.42 -20.58
C ALA A 200 6.21 -12.28 -19.13
N TRP A 201 5.40 -12.80 -18.22
CA TRP A 201 5.78 -12.99 -16.82
C TRP A 201 6.43 -14.35 -16.63
N GLU A 202 7.58 -14.37 -16.00
CA GLU A 202 8.33 -15.56 -15.65
C GLU A 202 8.59 -15.59 -14.14
N ASN A 203 8.65 -16.81 -13.56
CA ASN A 203 9.06 -16.99 -12.18
C ASN A 203 10.57 -17.06 -12.11
N VAL A 204 11.16 -16.27 -11.24
CA VAL A 204 12.60 -16.33 -10.98
C VAL A 204 12.88 -17.48 -10.04
N GLU A 205 13.81 -18.36 -10.43
CA GLU A 205 14.29 -19.41 -9.55
C GLU A 205 15.05 -18.82 -8.36
N VAL A 206 14.70 -19.23 -7.15
CA VAL A 206 15.35 -18.82 -5.89
C VAL A 206 15.65 -20.04 -5.03
N ALA A 207 16.62 -19.91 -4.11
CA ALA A 207 16.88 -20.93 -3.13
C ALA A 207 15.67 -21.11 -2.21
N GLN A 208 15.31 -22.37 -1.92
CA GLN A 208 14.32 -22.66 -0.90
C GLN A 208 14.92 -22.34 0.47
N LEU A 209 14.17 -21.66 1.32
CA LEU A 209 14.52 -21.50 2.73
C LEU A 209 14.17 -22.82 3.44
N ASP A 210 15.19 -23.49 3.99
CA ASP A 210 15.03 -24.68 4.83
C ASP A 210 14.43 -24.31 6.19
#